data_f61ee09d7d0fbe597d93a9e322a38c67
#
_entry.id   f61ee09d7d0fbe597d93a9e322a38c67
#
_cell.length_a   1.000
_cell.length_b   1.000
_cell.length_c   1.000
_cell.angle_alpha   90.00
_cell.angle_beta   90.00
_cell.angle_gamma   90.00
#
_symmetry.space_group_name_H-M   'P 1'
#
loop_
_entity.id
_entity.type
_entity.pdbx_description
1 polymer ?
#
loop_
_entity_poly.entity_id
_entity_poly.type
_entity_poly.pdbx_seq_one_letter_code
_entity_poly.pdbx_strand_id
1 'polypeptide(L)'
;MSDKKTTYREHTDMENTLKLRQVLATLPPFCKDYFRAIDTTTTAKTRISYAYDIRIFFQFLLDENPAFKDHAMTDFTVDVLDQIKAVDLEEYQEYLKLYQSGDKTETNGERGLKRKISALRSFYAYYYKREMIHTNPTVLIDVPKIHEKSIIRLDTDEVAMLLDYIEHCGDTLTGQKRVFYEKTKERDL
;
A
#
# COMPACT_ATOMS: atom_id res chain seq x y z
N MET A 1 -13.90 -11.76 35.73
CA MET A 1 -13.03 -11.83 34.53
C MET A 1 -12.80 -10.38 34.10
N SER A 2 -11.57 -9.91 34.19
CA SER A 2 -11.24 -8.50 33.87
C SER A 2 -11.33 -8.34 32.34
N ASP A 3 -12.26 -7.51 31.87
CA ASP A 3 -12.32 -7.08 30.48
C ASP A 3 -11.04 -6.30 30.16
N LYS A 4 -10.09 -6.98 29.51
CA LYS A 4 -8.85 -6.38 29.03
C LYS A 4 -9.23 -5.41 27.90
N LYS A 5 -9.27 -4.10 28.19
CA LYS A 5 -9.49 -3.08 27.16
C LYS A 5 -8.48 -3.28 26.05
N THR A 6 -8.95 -3.61 24.85
CA THR A 6 -8.13 -3.74 23.65
C THR A 6 -7.47 -2.40 23.35
N THR A 7 -6.17 -2.40 23.11
CA THR A 7 -5.45 -1.19 22.74
C THR A 7 -5.84 -0.75 21.33
N TYR A 8 -5.67 0.53 21.00
CA TYR A 8 -5.91 1.06 19.64
C TYR A 8 -5.16 0.25 18.56
N ARG A 9 -3.94 -0.15 18.86
CA ARG A 9 -3.12 -0.95 17.95
C ARG A 9 -3.72 -2.34 17.71
N GLU A 10 -4.12 -3.03 18.77
CA GLU A 10 -4.77 -4.34 18.66
C GLU A 10 -6.08 -4.26 17.86
N HIS A 11 -6.88 -3.23 18.09
CA HIS A 11 -8.11 -3.00 17.32
C HIS A 11 -7.81 -2.80 15.82
N THR A 12 -6.84 -1.96 15.50
CA THR A 12 -6.42 -1.71 14.12
C THR A 12 -5.88 -2.98 13.44
N ASP A 13 -5.12 -3.81 14.17
CA ASP A 13 -4.59 -5.08 13.65
C ASP A 13 -5.71 -6.11 13.41
N MET A 14 -6.72 -6.14 14.27
CA MET A 14 -7.92 -6.97 14.06
C MET A 14 -8.69 -6.52 12.82
N GLU A 15 -8.95 -5.21 12.66
CA GLU A 15 -9.62 -4.67 11.47
C GLU A 15 -8.86 -4.99 10.18
N ASN A 16 -7.54 -4.78 10.17
CA ASN A 16 -6.70 -5.09 9.02
C ASN A 16 -6.72 -6.59 8.70
N THR A 17 -6.77 -7.45 9.72
CA THR A 17 -6.87 -8.90 9.53
C THR A 17 -8.22 -9.30 8.92
N LEU A 18 -9.32 -8.68 9.36
CA LEU A 18 -10.65 -8.93 8.77
C LEU A 18 -10.71 -8.44 7.32
N LYS A 19 -10.20 -7.25 7.04
CA LYS A 19 -10.10 -6.71 5.67
C LYS A 19 -9.24 -7.60 4.77
N LEU A 20 -8.11 -8.10 5.28
CA LEU A 20 -7.25 -9.04 4.56
C LEU A 20 -8.04 -10.29 4.13
N ARG A 21 -8.81 -10.90 5.05
CA ARG A 21 -9.64 -12.08 4.74
C ARG A 21 -10.65 -11.80 3.63
N GLN A 22 -11.27 -10.62 3.64
CA GLN A 22 -12.21 -10.19 2.59
C GLN A 22 -11.51 -10.06 1.23
N VAL A 23 -10.34 -9.42 1.20
CA VAL A 23 -9.56 -9.28 -0.06
C VAL A 23 -9.09 -10.64 -0.56
N LEU A 24 -8.59 -11.53 0.32
CA LEU A 24 -8.16 -12.88 -0.04
C LEU A 24 -9.28 -13.76 -0.60
N ALA A 25 -10.53 -13.47 -0.28
CA ALA A 25 -11.68 -14.18 -0.86
C ALA A 25 -11.91 -13.81 -2.34
N THR A 26 -11.43 -12.66 -2.78
CA THR A 26 -11.52 -12.19 -4.18
C THR A 26 -10.28 -12.50 -5.01
N LEU A 27 -9.20 -12.98 -4.41
CA LEU A 27 -7.94 -13.34 -5.05
C LEU A 27 -7.91 -14.81 -5.45
N PRO A 28 -7.01 -15.22 -6.37
CA PRO A 28 -6.75 -16.61 -6.65
C PRO A 28 -6.52 -17.42 -5.38
N PRO A 29 -7.09 -18.62 -5.25
CA PRO A 29 -7.05 -19.40 -4.01
C PRO A 29 -5.65 -19.67 -3.48
N PHE A 30 -4.65 -19.85 -4.37
CA PHE A 30 -3.27 -20.12 -4.00
C PHE A 30 -2.61 -18.93 -3.26
N CYS A 31 -3.07 -17.69 -3.47
CA CYS A 31 -2.55 -16.51 -2.76
C CYS A 31 -2.60 -16.67 -1.23
N LYS A 32 -3.55 -17.43 -0.71
CA LYS A 32 -3.71 -17.67 0.74
C LYS A 32 -2.47 -18.28 1.38
N ASP A 33 -1.74 -19.12 0.65
CA ASP A 33 -0.54 -19.80 1.14
C ASP A 33 0.60 -18.80 1.36
N TYR A 34 0.78 -17.86 0.44
CA TYR A 34 1.74 -16.77 0.61
C TYR A 34 1.40 -15.91 1.84
N PHE A 35 0.15 -15.46 1.98
CA PHE A 35 -0.25 -14.60 3.10
C PHE A 35 -0.16 -15.31 4.46
N ARG A 36 -0.37 -16.62 4.50
CA ARG A 36 -0.12 -17.44 5.69
C ARG A 36 1.37 -17.49 6.01
N ALA A 37 2.21 -17.64 5.01
CA ALA A 37 3.66 -17.77 5.22
C ALA A 37 4.31 -16.47 5.74
N ILE A 38 3.82 -15.30 5.30
CA ILE A 38 4.37 -14.00 5.75
C ILE A 38 3.72 -13.47 7.04
N ASP A 39 2.79 -14.22 7.64
CA ASP A 39 2.07 -13.79 8.85
C ASP A 39 3.02 -13.51 10.03
N THR A 40 4.01 -14.36 10.21
CA THR A 40 4.97 -14.26 11.32
C THR A 40 6.05 -13.19 11.12
N THR A 41 6.25 -12.72 9.88
CA THR A 41 7.34 -11.80 9.52
C THR A 41 6.88 -10.39 9.17
N THR A 42 5.56 -10.18 9.07
CA THR A 42 4.99 -8.91 8.63
C THR A 42 3.83 -8.45 9.52
N THR A 43 3.61 -7.14 9.58
CA THR A 43 2.45 -6.58 10.30
C THR A 43 1.15 -6.81 9.53
N ALA A 44 0.00 -6.80 10.23
CA ALA A 44 -1.32 -6.87 9.60
C ALA A 44 -1.51 -5.76 8.54
N LYS A 45 -1.02 -4.54 8.82
CA LYS A 45 -1.05 -3.40 7.89
C LYS A 45 -0.22 -3.68 6.61
N THR A 46 0.93 -4.31 6.73
CA THR A 46 1.75 -4.67 5.57
C THR A 46 1.05 -5.73 4.72
N ARG A 47 0.47 -6.76 5.35
CA ARG A 47 -0.23 -7.84 4.64
C ARG A 47 -1.44 -7.32 3.87
N ILE A 48 -2.28 -6.48 4.46
CA ILE A 48 -3.42 -5.92 3.74
C ILE A 48 -2.97 -5.03 2.57
N SER A 49 -1.89 -4.26 2.74
CA SER A 49 -1.31 -3.47 1.64
C SER A 49 -0.83 -4.35 0.50
N TYR A 50 -0.13 -5.43 0.81
CA TYR A 50 0.34 -6.41 -0.19
C TYR A 50 -0.82 -7.12 -0.89
N ALA A 51 -1.91 -7.43 -0.17
CA ALA A 51 -3.08 -8.05 -0.76
C ALA A 51 -3.76 -7.14 -1.80
N TYR A 52 -3.85 -5.85 -1.51
CA TYR A 52 -4.33 -4.87 -2.49
C TYR A 52 -3.38 -4.75 -3.70
N ASP A 53 -2.07 -4.74 -3.48
CA ASP A 53 -1.09 -4.64 -4.55
C ASP A 53 -1.12 -5.87 -5.48
N ILE A 54 -1.23 -7.07 -4.91
CA ILE A 54 -1.35 -8.32 -5.66
C ILE A 54 -2.69 -8.39 -6.40
N ARG A 55 -3.77 -7.87 -5.82
CA ARG A 55 -5.06 -7.76 -6.50
C ARG A 55 -4.97 -6.87 -7.74
N ILE A 56 -4.27 -5.73 -7.65
CA ILE A 56 -4.04 -4.85 -8.81
C ILE A 56 -3.24 -5.58 -9.90
N PHE A 57 -2.27 -6.40 -9.53
CA PHE A 57 -1.52 -7.19 -10.50
C PHE A 57 -2.40 -8.20 -11.26
N PHE A 58 -3.24 -8.96 -10.55
CA PHE A 58 -4.16 -9.88 -11.21
C PHE A 58 -5.23 -9.14 -12.02
N GLN A 59 -5.68 -7.97 -11.58
CA GLN A 59 -6.59 -7.14 -12.35
C GLN A 59 -5.94 -6.68 -13.66
N PHE A 60 -4.69 -6.21 -13.62
CA PHE A 60 -3.92 -5.89 -14.82
C PHE A 60 -3.86 -7.07 -15.80
N LEU A 61 -3.63 -8.31 -15.34
CA LEU A 61 -3.62 -9.48 -16.21
C LEU A 61 -4.97 -9.72 -16.88
N LEU A 62 -6.08 -9.47 -16.17
CA LEU A 62 -7.43 -9.61 -16.75
C LEU A 62 -7.75 -8.49 -17.75
N ASP A 63 -7.30 -7.28 -17.48
CA ASP A 63 -7.65 -6.10 -18.28
C ASP A 63 -6.79 -6.00 -19.54
N GLU A 64 -5.48 -6.26 -19.43
CA GLU A 64 -4.51 -5.94 -20.47
C GLU A 64 -3.97 -7.18 -21.21
N ASN A 65 -3.96 -8.36 -20.57
CA ASN A 65 -3.40 -9.54 -21.21
C ASN A 65 -4.49 -10.37 -21.95
N PRO A 66 -4.45 -10.42 -23.29
CA PRO A 66 -5.48 -11.13 -24.09
C PRO A 66 -5.67 -12.60 -23.71
N ALA A 67 -4.61 -13.24 -23.17
CA ALA A 67 -4.68 -14.65 -22.78
C ALA A 67 -5.59 -14.90 -21.57
N PHE A 68 -5.88 -13.87 -20.78
CA PHE A 68 -6.63 -13.98 -19.52
C PHE A 68 -7.95 -13.20 -19.51
N LYS A 69 -8.30 -12.54 -20.61
CA LYS A 69 -9.45 -11.64 -20.70
C LYS A 69 -10.80 -12.26 -20.29
N ASP A 70 -10.96 -13.57 -20.54
CA ASP A 70 -12.20 -14.29 -20.25
C ASP A 70 -12.16 -15.07 -18.92
N HIS A 71 -11.11 -14.87 -18.11
CA HIS A 71 -10.98 -15.55 -16.83
C HIS A 71 -11.61 -14.73 -15.70
N ALA A 72 -12.15 -15.40 -14.69
CA ALA A 72 -12.39 -14.75 -13.40
C ALA A 72 -11.09 -14.74 -12.58
N MET A 73 -10.91 -13.74 -11.72
CA MET A 73 -9.72 -13.63 -10.89
C MET A 73 -9.46 -14.88 -10.04
N THR A 74 -10.53 -15.56 -9.62
CA THR A 74 -10.47 -16.80 -8.82
C THR A 74 -10.08 -18.05 -9.61
N ASP A 75 -10.08 -17.99 -10.94
CA ASP A 75 -9.78 -19.14 -11.80
C ASP A 75 -8.28 -19.34 -12.02
N PHE A 76 -7.48 -18.33 -11.69
CA PHE A 76 -6.03 -18.44 -11.78
C PHE A 76 -5.49 -19.51 -10.85
N THR A 77 -4.62 -20.36 -11.39
CA THR A 77 -3.79 -21.31 -10.66
C THR A 77 -2.36 -20.76 -10.52
N VAL A 78 -1.53 -21.40 -9.71
CA VAL A 78 -0.13 -20.97 -9.51
C VAL A 78 0.67 -20.95 -10.82
N ASP A 79 0.30 -21.80 -11.77
CA ASP A 79 1.00 -21.95 -13.06
C ASP A 79 0.94 -20.65 -13.91
N VAL A 80 -0.02 -19.74 -13.65
CA VAL A 80 -0.05 -18.44 -14.32
C VAL A 80 1.24 -17.66 -14.08
N LEU A 81 1.88 -17.83 -12.93
CA LEU A 81 3.10 -17.11 -12.60
C LEU A 81 4.27 -17.50 -13.52
N ASP A 82 4.33 -18.75 -14.02
CA ASP A 82 5.34 -19.19 -14.96
C ASP A 82 5.07 -18.72 -16.41
N GLN A 83 3.86 -18.27 -16.70
CA GLN A 83 3.50 -17.74 -18.00
C GLN A 83 3.90 -16.26 -18.17
N ILE A 84 4.09 -15.54 -17.06
CA ILE A 84 4.43 -14.12 -17.05
C ILE A 84 5.93 -13.94 -17.32
N LYS A 85 6.25 -13.05 -18.24
CA LYS A 85 7.62 -12.70 -18.63
C LYS A 85 8.03 -11.34 -18.08
N ALA A 86 9.31 -10.99 -18.19
CA ALA A 86 9.82 -9.70 -17.76
C ALA A 86 9.13 -8.53 -18.49
N VAL A 87 8.84 -8.69 -19.79
CA VAL A 87 8.12 -7.67 -20.57
C VAL A 87 6.72 -7.40 -20.03
N ASP A 88 5.98 -8.41 -19.60
CA ASP A 88 4.64 -8.23 -19.02
C ASP A 88 4.72 -7.43 -17.71
N LEU A 89 5.81 -7.58 -16.96
CA LEU A 89 6.05 -6.83 -15.74
C LEU A 89 6.49 -5.38 -16.00
N GLU A 90 7.18 -5.12 -17.11
CA GLU A 90 7.49 -3.77 -17.58
C GLU A 90 6.20 -3.05 -18.01
N GLU A 91 5.32 -3.72 -18.74
CA GLU A 91 3.98 -3.23 -19.07
C GLU A 91 3.15 -2.97 -17.81
N TYR A 92 3.21 -3.88 -16.83
CA TYR A 92 2.58 -3.65 -15.53
C TYR A 92 3.11 -2.40 -14.82
N GLN A 93 4.41 -2.12 -14.88
CA GLN A 93 4.97 -0.90 -14.30
C GLN A 93 4.46 0.36 -15.02
N GLU A 94 4.25 0.29 -16.33
CA GLU A 94 3.65 1.39 -17.09
C GLU A 94 2.17 1.57 -16.73
N TYR A 95 1.39 0.50 -16.72
CA TYR A 95 0.00 0.48 -16.28
C TYR A 95 -0.18 1.12 -14.91
N LEU A 96 0.70 0.82 -13.96
CA LEU A 96 0.63 1.38 -12.60
C LEU A 96 0.79 2.90 -12.54
N LYS A 97 1.34 3.56 -13.53
CA LYS A 97 1.46 5.03 -13.56
C LYS A 97 0.11 5.69 -13.66
N LEU A 98 -0.83 5.06 -14.41
CA LEU A 98 -2.19 5.53 -14.62
C LEU A 98 -3.09 4.34 -14.95
N TYR A 99 -4.04 3.99 -14.10
CA TYR A 99 -4.97 2.88 -14.34
C TYR A 99 -6.37 3.17 -13.78
N GLN A 100 -7.35 2.41 -14.24
CA GLN A 100 -8.72 2.48 -13.74
C GLN A 100 -8.92 1.48 -12.59
N SER A 101 -9.58 1.90 -11.53
CA SER A 101 -10.01 1.05 -10.42
C SER A 101 -11.49 1.27 -10.15
N GLY A 102 -12.35 0.48 -10.78
CA GLY A 102 -13.76 0.80 -10.89
C GLY A 102 -13.98 2.11 -11.62
N ASP A 103 -14.76 3.03 -11.04
CA ASP A 103 -15.05 4.36 -11.64
C ASP A 103 -13.95 5.41 -11.38
N LYS A 104 -12.84 5.02 -10.73
CA LYS A 104 -11.79 5.96 -10.36
C LYS A 104 -10.54 5.76 -11.18
N THR A 105 -9.96 6.86 -11.65
CA THR A 105 -8.62 6.89 -12.22
C THR A 105 -7.61 7.03 -11.09
N GLU A 106 -6.70 6.06 -10.99
CA GLU A 106 -5.66 6.00 -9.95
C GLU A 106 -4.29 6.25 -10.57
N THR A 107 -3.44 6.96 -9.84
CA THR A 107 -2.04 7.21 -10.23
C THR A 107 -1.11 6.79 -9.10
N ASN A 108 0.11 6.38 -9.43
CA ASN A 108 1.12 6.08 -8.43
C ASN A 108 2.36 6.94 -8.62
N GLY A 109 2.78 7.63 -7.55
CA GLY A 109 4.12 8.19 -7.48
C GLY A 109 5.18 7.10 -7.22
N GLU A 110 6.46 7.48 -7.29
CA GLU A 110 7.63 6.58 -7.17
C GLU A 110 7.57 5.62 -5.97
N ARG A 111 7.16 6.11 -4.80
CA ARG A 111 7.02 5.28 -3.59
C ARG A 111 5.92 4.23 -3.71
N GLY A 112 4.81 4.60 -4.35
CA GLY A 112 3.69 3.69 -4.61
C GLY A 112 4.08 2.58 -5.59
N LEU A 113 4.75 2.94 -6.70
CA LEU A 113 5.30 2.00 -7.68
C LEU A 113 6.29 1.04 -7.01
N LYS A 114 7.29 1.57 -6.30
CA LYS A 114 8.29 0.76 -5.60
C LYS A 114 7.65 -0.24 -4.64
N ARG A 115 6.65 0.18 -3.85
CA ARG A 115 5.96 -0.71 -2.92
C ARG A 115 5.25 -1.84 -3.63
N LYS A 116 4.52 -1.56 -4.72
CA LYS A 116 3.79 -2.56 -5.51
C LYS A 116 4.74 -3.59 -6.14
N ILE A 117 5.83 -3.13 -6.72
CA ILE A 117 6.85 -4.04 -7.27
C ILE A 117 7.54 -4.86 -6.16
N SER A 118 7.78 -4.28 -4.99
CA SER A 118 8.34 -5.01 -3.85
C SER A 118 7.39 -6.09 -3.33
N ALA A 119 6.08 -5.83 -3.28
CA ALA A 119 5.07 -6.82 -2.92
C ALA A 119 5.06 -7.98 -3.92
N LEU A 120 5.10 -7.67 -5.22
CA LEU A 120 5.15 -8.68 -6.28
C LEU A 120 6.44 -9.51 -6.24
N ARG A 121 7.60 -8.88 -6.00
CA ARG A 121 8.87 -9.60 -5.80
C ARG A 121 8.82 -10.57 -4.63
N SER A 122 8.26 -10.14 -3.51
CA SER A 122 8.08 -11.01 -2.34
C SER A 122 7.16 -12.19 -2.64
N PHE A 123 6.08 -11.94 -3.39
CA PHE A 123 5.12 -12.94 -3.82
C PHE A 123 5.75 -14.01 -4.72
N TYR A 124 6.44 -13.60 -5.80
CA TYR A 124 7.16 -14.52 -6.68
C TYR A 124 8.26 -15.29 -5.97
N ALA A 125 9.04 -14.62 -5.13
CA ALA A 125 10.11 -15.25 -4.36
C ALA A 125 9.59 -16.35 -3.43
N TYR A 126 8.39 -16.22 -2.88
CA TYR A 126 7.76 -17.25 -2.05
C TYR A 126 7.53 -18.54 -2.84
N TYR A 127 6.89 -18.46 -4.02
CA TYR A 127 6.58 -19.64 -4.84
C TYR A 127 7.83 -20.24 -5.47
N TYR A 128 8.73 -19.38 -5.95
CA TYR A 128 9.99 -19.83 -6.54
C TYR A 128 10.87 -20.61 -5.54
N LYS A 129 11.00 -20.10 -4.31
CA LYS A 129 11.75 -20.80 -3.25
C LYS A 129 11.15 -22.14 -2.84
N ARG A 130 9.90 -22.39 -3.14
CA ARG A 130 9.18 -23.64 -2.86
C ARG A 130 9.08 -24.55 -4.07
N GLU A 131 9.76 -24.18 -5.15
CA GLU A 131 9.74 -24.94 -6.40
C GLU A 131 8.33 -25.17 -6.96
N MET A 132 7.38 -24.25 -6.58
CA MET A 132 6.02 -24.29 -7.10
C MET A 132 5.91 -23.58 -8.46
N ILE A 133 6.91 -22.78 -8.83
CA ILE A 133 7.11 -22.15 -10.12
C ILE A 133 8.57 -22.31 -10.54
N HIS A 134 8.82 -22.33 -11.84
CA HIS A 134 10.13 -22.56 -12.44
C HIS A 134 10.88 -21.26 -12.74
N THR A 135 10.15 -20.16 -12.89
CA THR A 135 10.72 -18.86 -13.26
C THR A 135 10.37 -17.77 -12.26
N ASN A 136 11.24 -16.77 -12.16
CA ASN A 136 10.97 -15.57 -11.38
C ASN A 136 11.35 -14.32 -12.20
N PRO A 137 10.45 -13.81 -13.04
CA PRO A 137 10.74 -12.68 -13.91
C PRO A 137 10.93 -11.37 -13.12
N THR A 138 10.49 -11.29 -11.87
CA THR A 138 10.61 -10.07 -11.07
C THR A 138 12.06 -9.68 -10.74
N VAL A 139 13.02 -10.61 -10.88
CA VAL A 139 14.44 -10.32 -10.68
C VAL A 139 15.07 -9.64 -11.90
N LEU A 140 14.41 -9.72 -13.06
CA LEU A 140 14.90 -9.20 -14.33
C LEU A 140 14.49 -7.73 -14.57
N ILE A 141 13.49 -7.24 -13.84
CA ILE A 141 13.01 -5.86 -13.99
C ILE A 141 13.67 -4.91 -12.99
N ASP A 142 13.84 -3.66 -13.38
CA ASP A 142 14.33 -2.63 -12.49
C ASP A 142 13.26 -2.15 -11.51
N VAL A 143 13.69 -1.87 -10.28
CA VAL A 143 12.80 -1.21 -9.29
C VAL A 143 12.91 0.29 -9.48
N PRO A 144 11.76 1.00 -9.55
CA PRO A 144 11.78 2.46 -9.65
C PRO A 144 12.64 3.10 -8.55
N LYS A 145 13.54 3.99 -8.95
CA LYS A 145 14.34 4.80 -8.02
C LYS A 145 13.42 5.82 -7.35
N ILE A 146 13.64 6.04 -6.07
CA ILE A 146 12.97 7.13 -5.35
C ILE A 146 13.91 8.32 -5.39
N HIS A 147 13.44 9.42 -5.98
CA HIS A 147 14.13 10.69 -5.85
C HIS A 147 13.79 11.27 -4.47
N GLU A 148 14.82 11.44 -3.64
CA GLU A 148 14.65 12.05 -2.33
C GLU A 148 14.30 13.53 -2.54
N LYS A 149 13.15 13.93 -2.01
CA LYS A 149 12.84 15.36 -1.91
C LYS A 149 13.70 15.93 -0.80
N SER A 150 14.33 17.06 -1.07
CA SER A 150 15.02 17.83 -0.02
C SER A 150 14.05 18.02 1.15
N ILE A 151 14.47 17.59 2.33
CA ILE A 151 13.72 17.85 3.55
C ILE A 151 13.91 19.34 3.83
N ILE A 152 12.85 20.12 3.63
CA ILE A 152 12.83 21.51 4.07
C ILE A 152 12.81 21.43 5.61
N ARG A 153 13.90 21.86 6.21
CA ARG A 153 14.02 21.99 7.65
C ARG A 153 13.96 23.48 7.97
N LEU A 154 13.16 23.81 8.95
CA LEU A 154 13.19 25.14 9.52
C LEU A 154 14.55 25.32 10.23
N ASP A 155 15.20 26.45 10.04
CA ASP A 155 16.36 26.82 10.82
C ASP A 155 15.92 27.33 12.22
N THR A 156 16.90 27.64 13.07
CA THR A 156 16.62 28.06 14.45
C THR A 156 15.78 29.33 14.51
N ASP A 157 16.04 30.26 13.60
CA ASP A 157 15.35 31.55 13.57
C ASP A 157 13.92 31.38 13.04
N GLU A 158 13.72 30.54 12.03
CA GLU A 158 12.39 30.20 11.51
C GLU A 158 11.53 29.47 12.54
N VAL A 159 12.15 28.56 13.34
CA VAL A 159 11.47 27.90 14.47
C VAL A 159 11.09 28.94 15.53
N ALA A 160 11.98 29.86 15.89
CA ALA A 160 11.69 30.90 16.85
C ALA A 160 10.54 31.80 16.37
N MET A 161 10.56 32.21 15.11
CA MET A 161 9.45 32.98 14.50
C MET A 161 8.14 32.22 14.48
N LEU A 162 8.16 30.92 14.19
CA LEU A 162 6.97 30.08 14.22
C LEU A 162 6.38 29.97 15.64
N LEU A 163 7.23 29.76 16.64
CA LEU A 163 6.80 29.69 18.04
C LEU A 163 6.22 31.02 18.50
N ASP A 164 6.87 32.14 18.23
CA ASP A 164 6.38 33.48 18.54
C ASP A 164 5.03 33.74 17.85
N TYR A 165 4.90 33.37 16.58
CA TYR A 165 3.63 33.45 15.87
C TYR A 165 2.51 32.62 16.52
N ILE A 166 2.81 31.37 16.93
CA ILE A 166 1.82 30.50 17.61
C ILE A 166 1.40 31.11 18.95
N GLU A 167 2.32 31.67 19.70
CA GLU A 167 2.06 32.29 20.99
C GLU A 167 1.15 33.55 20.85
N HIS A 168 1.39 34.37 19.83
CA HIS A 168 0.73 35.66 19.65
C HIS A 168 -0.36 35.67 18.56
N CYS A 169 -0.54 34.58 17.80
CA CYS A 169 -1.51 34.57 16.70
C CYS A 169 -2.96 34.85 17.16
N GLY A 170 -3.29 34.51 18.39
CA GLY A 170 -4.59 34.83 18.99
C GLY A 170 -4.88 36.33 19.08
N ASP A 171 -3.85 37.18 19.21
CA ASP A 171 -3.99 38.62 19.35
C ASP A 171 -4.41 39.30 18.05
N THR A 172 -4.08 38.67 16.92
CA THR A 172 -4.43 39.17 15.58
C THR A 172 -5.82 38.72 15.12
N LEU A 173 -6.44 37.75 15.83
CA LEU A 173 -7.73 37.20 15.46
C LEU A 173 -8.89 38.08 16.02
N THR A 174 -9.93 38.22 15.21
CA THR A 174 -11.12 38.99 15.58
C THR A 174 -12.42 38.17 15.38
N GLY A 175 -13.48 38.56 16.07
CA GLY A 175 -14.80 37.96 15.90
C GLY A 175 -14.87 36.47 16.19
N GLN A 176 -15.57 35.72 15.35
CA GLN A 176 -15.78 34.28 15.52
C GLN A 176 -14.46 33.45 15.51
N LYS A 177 -13.44 33.91 14.76
CA LYS A 177 -12.15 33.27 14.68
C LYS A 177 -11.44 33.28 16.04
N ARG A 178 -11.49 34.38 16.76
CA ARG A 178 -10.91 34.50 18.11
C ARG A 178 -11.66 33.61 19.10
N VAL A 179 -12.98 33.57 19.07
CA VAL A 179 -13.78 32.68 19.93
C VAL A 179 -13.47 31.22 19.68
N PHE A 180 -13.29 30.82 18.43
CA PHE A 180 -12.90 29.46 18.09
C PHE A 180 -11.49 29.13 18.59
N TYR A 181 -10.52 30.00 18.35
CA TYR A 181 -9.14 29.84 18.81
C TYR A 181 -9.08 29.67 20.33
N GLU A 182 -9.73 30.53 21.10
CA GLU A 182 -9.75 30.44 22.56
C GLU A 182 -10.34 29.11 23.09
N LYS A 183 -11.27 28.51 22.35
CA LYS A 183 -11.86 27.20 22.71
C LYS A 183 -10.98 26.01 22.34
N THR A 184 -10.08 26.14 21.39
CA THR A 184 -9.34 25.02 20.81
C THR A 184 -7.86 25.07 21.10
N LYS A 185 -7.31 26.21 21.54
CA LYS A 185 -5.86 26.42 21.72
C LYS A 185 -5.18 25.39 22.61
N GLU A 186 -5.83 24.92 23.69
CA GLU A 186 -5.26 23.91 24.57
C GLU A 186 -5.32 22.49 24.01
N ARG A 187 -6.19 22.26 23.04
CA ARG A 187 -6.32 20.95 22.39
C ARG A 187 -5.35 20.80 21.22
N ASP A 188 -5.05 21.90 20.54
CA ASP A 188 -4.32 21.92 19.26
C ASP A 188 -2.83 22.27 19.46
N LEU A 189 -2.39 22.54 20.72
CA LEU A 189 -1.00 22.62 21.18
C LEU A 189 -0.55 21.27 21.77
#